data_ff1f2f197b8c8ea6d0522f7d133eaaeb
#
_entry.id   ff1f2f197b8c8ea6d0522f7d133eaaeb
#
_cell.length_a   1.000
_cell.length_b   1.000
_cell.length_c   1.000
_cell.angle_alpha   90.00
_cell.angle_beta   90.00
_cell.angle_gamma   90.00
#
_symmetry.space_group_name_H-M   'P 1'
#
loop_
_entity.id
_entity.type
_entity.pdbx_description
1 polymer ?
#
loop_
_entity_poly.entity_id
_entity_poly.type
_entity_poly.pdbx_seq_one_letter_code
_entity_poly.pdbx_strand_id
1 'polypeptide(L)'
;MNEKLQQIFIELTLKTEQEEYVREQIKWTPIKYFNNKVVCDLIEERRPPGIFAALNDACATAHADPTAADNSFVQRLSALSSNLHFESRGSQFLVKHYAGDVMYNVAGMTDKNKDSLVKDLLELIAGSGNQFLQTLFPDRPDPNNKKRPPTAGDRIKVLAPCGHIFSLH
;
A
#
# COMPACT_ATOMS: atom_id res chain seq x y z
N MET A 1 -1.44 8.13 0.33
CA MET A 1 -2.77 8.80 0.29
C MET A 1 -2.71 10.11 -0.50
N ASN A 2 -1.99 11.14 -0.04
CA ASN A 2 -1.94 12.46 -0.68
C ASN A 2 -1.49 12.43 -2.14
N GLU A 3 -0.51 11.61 -2.48
CA GLU A 3 -0.06 11.41 -3.87
C GLU A 3 -1.20 10.93 -4.77
N LYS A 4 -2.00 9.98 -4.30
CA LYS A 4 -3.14 9.44 -5.04
C LYS A 4 -4.27 10.46 -5.20
N LEU A 5 -4.55 11.24 -4.15
CA LEU A 5 -5.54 12.32 -4.22
C LEU A 5 -5.13 13.38 -5.24
N GLN A 6 -3.85 13.75 -5.27
CA GLN A 6 -3.32 14.69 -6.26
C GLN A 6 -3.46 14.13 -7.69
N GLN A 7 -3.19 12.84 -7.90
CA GLN A 7 -3.34 12.20 -9.20
C GLN A 7 -4.81 12.22 -9.67
N ILE A 8 -5.75 11.91 -8.77
CA ILE A 8 -7.19 11.97 -9.06
C ILE A 8 -7.61 13.41 -9.43
N PHE A 9 -7.13 14.40 -8.69
CA PHE A 9 -7.41 15.81 -8.99
C PHE A 9 -6.90 16.18 -10.40
N ILE A 10 -5.67 15.80 -10.74
CA ILE A 10 -5.09 16.06 -12.06
C ILE A 10 -5.93 15.41 -13.16
N GLU A 11 -6.34 14.17 -13.00
CA GLU A 11 -7.13 13.46 -14.00
C GLU A 11 -8.52 14.06 -14.17
N LEU A 12 -9.22 14.34 -13.10
CA LEU A 12 -10.59 14.86 -13.17
C LEU A 12 -10.65 16.33 -13.57
N THR A 13 -9.75 17.17 -13.08
CA THR A 13 -9.84 18.62 -13.27
C THR A 13 -9.03 19.09 -14.47
N LEU A 14 -7.81 18.58 -14.66
CA LEU A 14 -6.94 19.07 -15.72
C LEU A 14 -7.06 18.24 -17.00
N LYS A 15 -7.02 16.91 -16.89
CA LYS A 15 -7.03 16.05 -18.08
C LYS A 15 -8.41 16.00 -18.73
N THR A 16 -9.44 15.64 -17.95
CA THR A 16 -10.81 15.45 -18.47
C THR A 16 -11.36 16.73 -19.07
N GLU A 17 -11.16 17.88 -18.41
CA GLU A 17 -11.60 19.17 -18.93
C GLU A 17 -10.94 19.53 -20.26
N GLN A 18 -9.64 19.30 -20.41
CA GLN A 18 -8.95 19.57 -21.67
C GLN A 18 -9.40 18.62 -22.81
N GLU A 19 -9.70 17.35 -22.48
CA GLU A 19 -10.28 16.41 -23.44
C GLU A 19 -11.67 16.83 -23.89
N GLU A 20 -12.49 17.40 -22.99
CA GLU A 20 -13.80 17.98 -23.29
C GLU A 20 -13.67 19.15 -24.27
N TYR A 21 -12.76 20.08 -24.00
CA TYR A 21 -12.53 21.24 -24.90
C TYR A 21 -12.11 20.82 -26.31
N VAL A 22 -11.29 19.78 -26.42
CA VAL A 22 -10.91 19.22 -27.73
C VAL A 22 -12.12 18.61 -28.42
N ARG A 23 -12.95 17.86 -27.70
CA ARG A 23 -14.17 17.22 -28.23
C ARG A 23 -15.18 18.24 -28.74
N GLU A 24 -15.33 19.35 -28.02
CA GLU A 24 -16.26 20.43 -28.39
C GLU A 24 -15.66 21.46 -29.35
N GLN A 25 -14.46 21.19 -29.83
CA GLN A 25 -13.75 22.06 -30.80
C GLN A 25 -13.52 23.50 -30.30
N ILE A 26 -13.42 23.66 -28.98
CA ILE A 26 -13.09 24.94 -28.35
C ILE A 26 -11.62 25.24 -28.62
N LYS A 27 -11.33 26.48 -29.07
CA LYS A 27 -9.94 26.92 -29.22
C LYS A 27 -9.28 27.03 -27.82
N TRP A 28 -8.39 26.09 -27.53
CA TRP A 28 -7.72 25.96 -26.25
C TRP A 28 -6.22 25.77 -26.42
N THR A 29 -5.43 26.40 -25.58
CA THR A 29 -4.01 26.10 -25.46
C THR A 29 -3.79 25.11 -24.31
N PRO A 30 -3.36 23.87 -24.57
CA PRO A 30 -3.21 22.85 -23.56
C PRO A 30 -2.29 23.30 -22.43
N ILE A 31 -2.75 23.15 -21.20
CA ILE A 31 -1.95 23.37 -19.99
C ILE A 31 -1.02 22.19 -19.81
N LYS A 32 0.27 22.48 -19.69
CA LYS A 32 1.27 21.47 -19.33
C LYS A 32 1.26 21.28 -17.82
N TYR A 33 1.14 20.05 -17.38
CA TYR A 33 1.20 19.67 -15.96
C TYR A 33 2.06 18.42 -15.78
N PHE A 34 2.63 18.26 -14.59
CA PHE A 34 3.31 17.03 -14.21
C PHE A 34 2.28 15.99 -13.78
N ASN A 35 2.22 14.88 -14.47
CA ASN A 35 1.39 13.75 -14.07
C ASN A 35 2.15 12.90 -13.05
N ASN A 36 1.74 12.97 -11.78
CA ASN A 36 2.35 12.24 -10.68
C ASN A 36 1.99 10.74 -10.64
N LYS A 37 1.32 10.23 -11.67
CA LYS A 37 1.04 8.79 -11.78
C LYS A 37 2.29 7.94 -11.67
N VAL A 38 3.42 8.42 -12.22
CA VAL A 38 4.72 7.73 -12.13
C VAL A 38 5.19 7.53 -10.69
N VAL A 39 4.86 8.47 -9.80
CA VAL A 39 5.16 8.37 -8.36
C VAL A 39 4.15 7.44 -7.66
N CYS A 40 2.87 7.50 -8.03
CA CYS A 40 1.88 6.55 -7.54
C CYS A 40 2.27 5.12 -7.90
N ASP A 41 2.65 4.88 -9.14
CA ASP A 41 3.08 3.55 -9.61
C ASP A 41 4.36 3.08 -8.87
N LEU A 42 5.34 3.97 -8.66
CA LEU A 42 6.52 3.68 -7.85
C LEU A 42 6.14 3.19 -6.44
N ILE A 43 5.10 3.73 -5.84
CA ILE A 43 4.68 3.39 -4.48
C ILE A 43 3.83 2.12 -4.46
N GLU A 44 2.78 2.03 -5.30
CA GLU A 44 1.71 1.05 -5.16
C GLU A 44 1.69 -0.08 -6.20
N GLU A 45 2.48 0.03 -7.31
CA GLU A 45 2.42 -0.94 -8.38
C GLU A 45 2.91 -2.32 -7.93
N ARG A 46 2.29 -3.36 -8.49
CA ARG A 46 2.65 -4.74 -8.19
C ARG A 46 3.56 -5.35 -9.25
N ARG A 47 3.44 -4.90 -10.50
CA ARG A 47 4.24 -5.39 -11.64
C ARG A 47 4.54 -4.25 -12.62
N PRO A 48 5.78 -3.74 -12.64
CA PRO A 48 6.92 -4.09 -11.78
C PRO A 48 6.68 -3.71 -10.31
N PRO A 49 7.30 -4.44 -9.33
CA PRO A 49 7.02 -4.22 -7.92
C PRO A 49 7.49 -2.84 -7.46
N GLY A 50 6.59 -2.06 -6.89
CA GLY A 50 6.85 -0.78 -6.24
C GLY A 50 7.26 -0.94 -4.76
N ILE A 51 7.32 0.18 -4.04
CA ILE A 51 7.80 0.22 -2.65
C ILE A 51 6.94 -0.65 -1.72
N PHE A 52 5.61 -0.61 -1.85
CA PHE A 52 4.72 -1.41 -1.00
C PHE A 52 4.80 -2.91 -1.32
N ALA A 53 4.96 -3.28 -2.59
CA ALA A 53 5.17 -4.67 -2.96
C ALA A 53 6.48 -5.20 -2.37
N ALA A 54 7.57 -4.44 -2.47
CA ALA A 54 8.87 -4.78 -1.87
C ALA A 54 8.79 -4.93 -0.34
N LEU A 55 8.03 -4.03 0.33
CA LEU A 55 7.81 -4.08 1.78
C LEU A 55 7.03 -5.33 2.19
N ASN A 56 5.93 -5.64 1.48
CA ASN A 56 5.12 -6.82 1.75
C ASN A 56 5.92 -8.12 1.57
N ASP A 57 6.72 -8.19 0.51
CA ASP A 57 7.58 -9.35 0.26
C ASP A 57 8.67 -9.50 1.34
N ALA A 58 9.26 -8.40 1.80
CA ALA A 58 10.21 -8.43 2.91
C ALA A 58 9.55 -8.93 4.21
N CYS A 59 8.34 -8.46 4.51
CA CYS A 59 7.56 -8.95 5.67
C CYS A 59 7.22 -10.44 5.57
N ALA A 60 6.89 -10.93 4.37
CA ALA A 60 6.53 -12.33 4.14
C ALA A 60 7.73 -13.29 4.27
N THR A 61 8.93 -12.82 3.94
CA THR A 61 10.16 -13.63 3.96
C THR A 61 10.89 -13.57 5.30
N ALA A 62 10.61 -12.60 6.13
CA ALA A 62 11.28 -12.43 7.42
C ALA A 62 10.59 -13.26 8.52
N HIS A 63 11.15 -14.42 8.81
CA HIS A 63 10.75 -15.24 9.93
C HIS A 63 11.35 -14.68 11.22
N ALA A 64 10.54 -14.06 12.07
CA ALA A 64 10.81 -13.68 13.46
C ALA A 64 11.91 -12.63 13.76
N ASP A 65 12.80 -12.29 12.84
CA ASP A 65 13.81 -11.25 13.05
C ASP A 65 13.47 -9.94 12.33
N PRO A 66 13.10 -8.88 13.07
CA PRO A 66 12.79 -7.57 12.47
C PRO A 66 13.97 -6.95 11.71
N THR A 67 15.20 -7.16 12.19
CA THR A 67 16.39 -6.61 11.56
C THR A 67 16.67 -7.26 10.21
N ALA A 68 16.49 -8.58 10.11
CA ALA A 68 16.59 -9.31 8.86
C ALA A 68 15.52 -8.87 7.85
N ALA A 69 14.31 -8.55 8.34
CA ALA A 69 13.23 -8.02 7.52
C ALA A 69 13.59 -6.66 6.92
N ASP A 70 14.05 -5.73 7.74
CA ASP A 70 14.44 -4.39 7.29
C ASP A 70 15.60 -4.45 6.29
N ASN A 71 16.61 -5.33 6.53
CA ASN A 71 17.71 -5.54 5.59
C ASN A 71 17.23 -6.13 4.25
N SER A 72 16.31 -7.10 4.29
CA SER A 72 15.70 -7.65 3.08
C SER A 72 14.92 -6.58 2.31
N PHE A 73 14.24 -5.69 3.00
CA PHE A 73 13.54 -4.57 2.39
C PHE A 73 14.51 -3.61 1.69
N VAL A 74 15.61 -3.21 2.35
CA VAL A 74 16.65 -2.36 1.75
C VAL A 74 17.21 -2.99 0.46
N GLN A 75 17.49 -4.29 0.48
CA GLN A 75 17.99 -4.99 -0.72
C GLN A 75 16.98 -4.94 -1.87
N ARG A 76 15.68 -5.11 -1.59
CA ARG A 76 14.61 -5.03 -2.60
C ARG A 76 14.44 -3.63 -3.14
N LEU A 77 14.58 -2.61 -2.30
CA LEU A 77 14.52 -1.20 -2.70
C LEU A 77 15.62 -0.85 -3.70
N SER A 78 16.76 -1.53 -3.68
CA SER A 78 17.85 -1.28 -4.65
C SER A 78 17.42 -1.51 -6.11
N ALA A 79 16.46 -2.40 -6.35
CA ALA A 79 15.90 -2.64 -7.68
C ALA A 79 15.12 -1.42 -8.23
N LEU A 80 14.68 -0.51 -7.36
CA LEU A 80 13.96 0.71 -7.74
C LEU A 80 14.90 1.88 -8.09
N SER A 81 16.21 1.72 -7.95
CA SER A 81 17.20 2.79 -8.16
C SER A 81 17.26 3.31 -9.59
N SER A 82 16.67 2.60 -10.56
CA SER A 82 16.52 3.07 -11.93
C SER A 82 15.41 4.13 -12.10
N ASN A 83 14.52 4.28 -11.12
CA ASN A 83 13.44 5.25 -11.17
C ASN A 83 13.94 6.65 -10.78
N LEU A 84 13.66 7.65 -11.61
CA LEU A 84 14.09 9.05 -11.40
C LEU A 84 13.50 9.71 -10.16
N HIS A 85 12.40 9.16 -9.63
CA HIS A 85 11.70 9.66 -8.44
C HIS A 85 12.09 8.90 -7.16
N PHE A 86 13.09 8.03 -7.24
CA PHE A 86 13.55 7.21 -6.13
C PHE A 86 15.06 7.29 -5.95
N GLU A 87 15.53 7.45 -4.71
CA GLU A 87 16.94 7.35 -4.34
C GLU A 87 17.10 6.49 -3.09
N SER A 88 17.92 5.43 -3.18
CA SER A 88 18.30 4.63 -2.00
C SER A 88 19.51 5.26 -1.29
N ARG A 89 19.44 5.40 0.03
CA ARG A 89 20.49 5.98 0.88
C ARG A 89 20.76 5.12 2.12
N GLY A 90 21.27 3.92 1.92
CA GLY A 90 21.54 2.96 3.00
C GLY A 90 20.27 2.52 3.72
N SER A 91 20.12 2.90 5.00
CA SER A 91 18.93 2.62 5.81
C SER A 91 17.77 3.58 5.59
N GLN A 92 17.87 4.46 4.61
CA GLN A 92 16.84 5.42 4.24
C GLN A 92 16.63 5.40 2.73
N PHE A 93 15.48 5.89 2.29
CA PHE A 93 15.21 6.14 0.87
C PHE A 93 14.46 7.45 0.70
N LEU A 94 14.69 8.08 -0.43
CA LEU A 94 14.04 9.34 -0.80
C LEU A 94 13.04 9.07 -1.92
N VAL A 95 11.86 9.65 -1.79
CA VAL A 95 10.85 9.69 -2.84
C VAL A 95 10.58 11.16 -3.20
N LYS A 96 10.67 11.47 -4.51
CA LYS A 96 10.34 12.80 -5.05
C LYS A 96 8.84 12.86 -5.30
N HIS A 97 8.10 13.29 -4.29
CA HIS A 97 6.66 13.48 -4.36
C HIS A 97 6.28 14.76 -5.11
N TYR A 98 5.01 14.89 -5.50
CA TYR A 98 4.50 16.10 -6.13
C TYR A 98 4.69 17.35 -5.24
N ALA A 99 4.63 17.19 -3.93
CA ALA A 99 4.76 18.28 -2.95
C ALA A 99 6.22 18.56 -2.54
N GLY A 100 7.17 17.74 -2.97
CA GLY A 100 8.60 17.85 -2.62
C GLY A 100 9.23 16.52 -2.24
N ASP A 101 10.52 16.55 -2.01
CA ASP A 101 11.32 15.39 -1.67
C ASP A 101 11.12 14.98 -0.22
N VAL A 102 10.82 13.70 0.02
CA VAL A 102 10.63 13.15 1.37
C VAL A 102 11.58 11.99 1.61
N MET A 103 12.30 12.06 2.73
CA MET A 103 13.18 11.01 3.21
C MET A 103 12.44 10.08 4.17
N TYR A 104 12.46 8.77 3.87
CA TYR A 104 11.88 7.72 4.68
C TYR A 104 12.94 6.89 5.36
N ASN A 105 12.72 6.55 6.64
CA ASN A 105 13.59 5.65 7.39
C ASN A 105 13.03 4.22 7.31
N VAL A 106 13.88 3.27 6.96
CA VAL A 106 13.50 1.85 6.86
C VAL A 106 13.33 1.19 8.23
N ALA A 107 14.09 1.65 9.23
CA ALA A 107 14.09 1.02 10.55
C ALA A 107 12.68 0.91 11.17
N GLY A 108 12.26 -0.31 11.46
CA GLY A 108 10.96 -0.64 12.02
C GLY A 108 9.78 -0.51 11.04
N MET A 109 10.03 -0.24 9.74
CA MET A 109 8.97 -0.11 8.75
C MET A 109 8.29 -1.46 8.48
N THR A 110 9.08 -2.53 8.41
CA THR A 110 8.56 -3.90 8.24
C THR A 110 7.71 -4.34 9.43
N ASP A 111 8.09 -3.95 10.65
CA ASP A 111 7.33 -4.27 11.85
C ASP A 111 6.00 -3.52 11.91
N LYS A 112 6.00 -2.25 11.55
CA LYS A 112 4.78 -1.44 11.42
C LYS A 112 3.84 -1.94 10.33
N ASN A 113 4.37 -2.59 9.29
CA ASN A 113 3.57 -3.17 8.20
C ASN A 113 2.98 -4.55 8.56
N LYS A 114 3.42 -5.16 9.66
CA LYS A 114 2.83 -6.39 10.18
C LYS A 114 1.56 -6.04 10.95
N ASP A 115 0.42 -6.18 10.30
CA ASP A 115 -0.88 -6.07 10.97
C ASP A 115 -1.24 -7.41 11.61
N SER A 116 -0.74 -7.63 12.84
CA SER A 116 -1.05 -8.81 13.61
C SER A 116 -2.27 -8.53 14.50
N LEU A 117 -3.41 -9.16 14.18
CA LEU A 117 -4.56 -9.17 15.06
C LEU A 117 -4.22 -9.92 16.35
N VAL A 118 -4.44 -9.26 17.49
CA VAL A 118 -4.22 -9.86 18.81
C VAL A 118 -5.24 -10.97 19.01
N LYS A 119 -4.78 -12.19 19.35
CA LYS A 119 -5.65 -13.36 19.52
C LYS A 119 -6.77 -13.12 20.54
N ASP A 120 -6.45 -12.51 21.67
CA ASP A 120 -7.41 -12.19 22.73
C ASP A 120 -8.54 -11.28 22.24
N LEU A 121 -8.22 -10.34 21.33
CA LEU A 121 -9.22 -9.47 20.71
C LEU A 121 -10.13 -10.26 19.76
N LEU A 122 -9.57 -11.17 18.98
CA LEU A 122 -10.36 -12.05 18.10
C LEU A 122 -11.28 -12.99 18.89
N GLU A 123 -10.80 -13.54 20.00
CA GLU A 123 -11.60 -14.38 20.89
C GLU A 123 -12.73 -13.58 21.54
N LEU A 124 -12.46 -12.36 21.98
CA LEU A 124 -13.46 -11.45 22.53
C LEU A 124 -14.56 -11.12 21.51
N ILE A 125 -14.16 -10.80 20.28
CA ILE A 125 -15.10 -10.51 19.17
C ILE A 125 -15.90 -11.76 18.79
N ALA A 126 -15.27 -12.92 18.72
CA ALA A 126 -15.93 -14.19 18.44
C ALA A 126 -16.95 -14.59 19.51
N GLY A 127 -16.68 -14.25 20.79
CA GLY A 127 -17.59 -14.43 21.93
C GLY A 127 -18.72 -13.40 22.00
N SER A 128 -18.69 -12.35 21.17
CA SER A 128 -19.72 -11.30 21.19
C SER A 128 -21.06 -11.83 20.71
N GLY A 129 -22.14 -11.51 21.44
CA GLY A 129 -23.53 -11.75 20.99
C GLY A 129 -24.01 -10.81 19.89
N ASN A 130 -23.19 -9.83 19.48
CA ASN A 130 -23.56 -8.88 18.44
C ASN A 130 -23.37 -9.47 17.03
N GLN A 131 -24.48 -9.66 16.33
CA GLN A 131 -24.51 -10.25 14.99
C GLN A 131 -23.70 -9.44 13.95
N PHE A 132 -23.65 -8.12 14.09
CA PHE A 132 -22.85 -7.24 13.21
C PHE A 132 -21.34 -7.52 13.35
N LEU A 133 -20.84 -7.64 14.59
CA LEU A 133 -19.45 -8.01 14.84
C LEU A 133 -19.11 -9.39 14.29
N GLN A 134 -20.01 -10.34 14.41
CA GLN A 134 -19.84 -11.68 13.84
C GLN A 134 -19.77 -11.66 12.30
N THR A 135 -20.49 -10.75 11.66
CA THR A 135 -20.47 -10.61 10.19
C THR A 135 -19.17 -9.97 9.69
N LEU A 136 -18.59 -9.03 10.48
CA LEU A 136 -17.32 -8.39 10.13
C LEU A 136 -16.11 -9.33 10.24
N PHE A 137 -16.19 -10.34 11.11
CA PHE A 137 -15.12 -11.31 11.36
C PHE A 137 -15.64 -12.75 11.15
N PRO A 138 -15.88 -13.15 9.90
CA PRO A 138 -16.46 -14.47 9.57
C PRO A 138 -15.51 -15.63 9.90
N ASP A 139 -14.19 -15.41 9.84
CA ASP A 139 -13.17 -16.42 10.12
C ASP A 139 -12.92 -16.51 11.64
N ARG A 140 -13.84 -17.14 12.35
CA ARG A 140 -13.67 -17.39 13.79
C ARG A 140 -12.54 -18.40 14.00
N PRO A 141 -11.60 -18.14 14.94
CA PRO A 141 -10.75 -19.21 15.40
C PRO A 141 -11.65 -20.25 16.09
N ASP A 142 -11.76 -21.43 15.48
CA ASP A 142 -12.44 -22.56 16.11
C ASP A 142 -11.64 -22.98 17.35
N PRO A 143 -12.19 -22.85 18.57
CA PRO A 143 -11.48 -23.20 19.81
C PRO A 143 -11.06 -24.67 19.85
N ASN A 144 -11.68 -25.53 19.05
CA ASN A 144 -11.38 -26.94 18.93
C ASN A 144 -10.36 -27.27 17.80
N ASN A 145 -10.07 -26.33 16.91
CA ASN A 145 -9.14 -26.54 15.82
C ASN A 145 -7.70 -26.18 16.21
N LYS A 146 -7.03 -27.07 16.92
CA LYS A 146 -5.60 -26.94 17.28
C LYS A 146 -4.64 -27.09 16.10
N LYS A 147 -5.13 -27.20 14.85
CA LYS A 147 -4.34 -27.54 13.68
C LYS A 147 -4.31 -26.43 12.65
N ARG A 148 -3.58 -25.38 12.85
CA ARG A 148 -2.92 -24.52 11.87
C ARG A 148 -2.87 -23.07 12.32
N PRO A 149 -1.68 -22.49 12.51
CA PRO A 149 -1.58 -21.04 12.57
C PRO A 149 -2.05 -20.45 11.23
N PRO A 150 -2.82 -19.32 11.24
CA PRO A 150 -3.28 -18.70 9.99
C PRO A 150 -2.07 -18.36 9.12
N THR A 151 -2.10 -18.80 7.87
CA THR A 151 -1.07 -18.46 6.89
C THR A 151 -1.24 -16.99 6.47
N ALA A 152 -0.16 -16.37 5.96
CA ALA A 152 -0.20 -14.99 5.48
C ALA A 152 -1.33 -14.73 4.46
N GLY A 153 -1.73 -15.74 3.69
CA GLY A 153 -2.86 -15.67 2.77
C GLY A 153 -4.23 -15.59 3.45
N ASP A 154 -4.38 -16.21 4.62
CA ASP A 154 -5.64 -16.17 5.37
C ASP A 154 -5.85 -14.80 6.03
N ARG A 155 -4.74 -14.10 6.39
CA ARG A 155 -4.77 -12.74 6.94
C ARG A 155 -5.22 -11.69 5.92
N ILE A 156 -4.89 -11.87 4.65
CA ILE A 156 -5.29 -10.96 3.56
C ILE A 156 -6.81 -10.98 3.36
N LYS A 157 -7.48 -12.11 3.60
CA LYS A 157 -8.94 -12.21 3.47
C LYS A 157 -9.70 -11.42 4.54
N VAL A 158 -9.15 -11.31 5.74
CA VAL A 158 -9.78 -10.53 6.84
C VAL A 158 -9.64 -9.02 6.59
N LEU A 159 -8.59 -8.58 5.89
CA LEU A 159 -8.37 -7.18 5.52
C LEU A 159 -9.03 -6.78 4.20
N ALA A 160 -9.65 -7.71 3.48
CA ALA A 160 -10.35 -7.44 2.22
C ALA A 160 -11.45 -6.36 2.32
N PRO A 161 -12.22 -6.21 3.42
CA PRO A 161 -13.14 -5.09 3.56
C PRO A 161 -12.48 -3.72 3.60
N CYS A 162 -11.27 -3.61 4.15
CA CYS A 162 -10.50 -2.35 4.14
C CYS A 162 -9.76 -2.11 2.82
N GLY A 163 -9.41 -3.17 2.09
CA GLY A 163 -8.75 -3.08 0.78
C GLY A 163 -9.64 -2.52 -0.32
N HIS A 164 -10.96 -2.54 -0.16
CA HIS A 164 -11.91 -1.97 -1.13
C HIS A 164 -11.98 -0.43 -1.11
N ILE A 165 -11.46 0.22 -0.08
CA ILE A 165 -11.36 1.70 -0.06
C ILE A 165 -10.25 2.20 -1.00
N PHE A 166 -9.33 1.32 -1.44
CA PHE A 166 -8.24 1.66 -2.36
C PHE A 166 -8.41 1.13 -3.78
N SER A 167 -9.48 0.41 -4.06
CA SER A 167 -9.84 -0.05 -5.40
C SER A 167 -11.06 0.71 -5.92
N LEU A 168 -10.93 2.02 -6.06
CA LEU A 168 -11.77 2.78 -6.97
C LEU A 168 -11.07 2.75 -8.33
N HIS A 169 -11.71 2.03 -9.26
CA HIS A 169 -11.43 2.10 -10.68
C HIS A 169 -11.55 3.52 -11.19
#